data_18975eec956d72c721ea5e2f40ba36dc
#
_entry.id   18975eec956d72c721ea5e2f40ba36dc
#
_cell.length_a   1.000
_cell.length_b   1.000
_cell.length_c   1.000
_cell.angle_alpha   90.00
_cell.angle_beta   90.00
_cell.angle_gamma   90.00
#
_symmetry.space_group_name_H-M   'P 1'
#
loop_
_entity.id
_entity.type
_entity.pdbx_description
1 polymer ?
#
loop_
_entity_poly.entity_id
_entity_poly.type
_entity_poly.pdbx_seq_one_letter_code
_entity_poly.pdbx_strand_id
1 'polypeptide(L)'
;PINPISEIKRKATDGTFTSEIEDKEERKKYLGSYYSVSDYKAINPEFGNKDDFKELIDTAHDNGMYVIVDWVPNHTGWDHPWITDHPEWYTQNEKGEIIDPINPDTGKSWGWTDTADLNYDNLDMQQQMIKDLKYWVENFDIDGYRMDVAHKVPPVFFNEAITELKKIKPIFMLAEAEQHELFRNGFDMQYAWEGHHILNSIAKGEATVSDFDSYMNKQNELLEASDFNMNFVTNHDENSWNGTIKERMGEASEILTTLVYTIPGMPLIYSGQEYDLNHRLKFFEKDSIPKTKG
;
A
#
# COMPACT_ATOMS: atom_id res chain seq x y z
N PRO A 1 0.13 4.68 4.64
CA PRO A 1 0.26 6.11 4.29
C PRO A 1 0.61 6.98 5.50
N ILE A 2 1.30 8.11 5.24
CA ILE A 2 1.63 9.13 6.27
C ILE A 2 0.53 10.21 6.39
N ASN A 3 -0.41 10.20 5.47
CA ASN A 3 -1.43 11.23 5.32
C ASN A 3 -2.54 11.09 6.39
N PRO A 4 -3.29 12.19 6.68
CA PRO A 4 -4.44 12.12 7.56
C PRO A 4 -5.52 11.21 6.98
N ILE A 5 -6.24 10.53 7.86
CA ILE A 5 -7.32 9.61 7.51
C ILE A 5 -8.68 10.31 7.58
N SER A 6 -9.61 9.87 6.74
CA SER A 6 -11.00 10.34 6.75
C SER A 6 -11.70 10.03 8.06
N GLU A 7 -12.50 10.98 8.54
CA GLU A 7 -13.34 10.82 9.73
C GLU A 7 -14.79 10.44 9.39
N ILE A 8 -15.17 10.44 8.09
CA ILE A 8 -16.58 10.30 7.71
C ILE A 8 -17.05 8.86 7.83
N LYS A 9 -16.33 7.91 7.26
CA LYS A 9 -16.68 6.48 7.29
C LYS A 9 -15.56 5.66 7.88
N ARG A 10 -15.92 4.67 8.69
CA ARG A 10 -14.97 3.82 9.40
C ARG A 10 -15.40 2.36 9.32
N LYS A 11 -14.42 1.45 9.42
CA LYS A 11 -14.64 0.00 9.45
C LYS A 11 -14.11 -0.60 10.74
N ALA A 12 -14.72 -1.69 11.18
CA ALA A 12 -14.19 -2.52 12.24
C ALA A 12 -13.05 -3.41 11.74
N THR A 13 -12.21 -3.89 12.64
CA THR A 13 -11.05 -4.75 12.35
C THR A 13 -11.42 -6.04 11.61
N ASP A 14 -12.63 -6.57 11.85
CA ASP A 14 -13.16 -7.76 11.17
C ASP A 14 -13.62 -7.51 9.73
N GLY A 15 -13.43 -6.30 9.22
CA GLY A 15 -13.85 -5.91 7.88
C GLY A 15 -15.32 -5.56 7.74
N THR A 16 -16.09 -5.62 8.84
CA THR A 16 -17.47 -5.16 8.80
C THR A 16 -17.53 -3.65 8.65
N PHE A 17 -18.49 -3.19 7.84
CA PHE A 17 -18.71 -1.77 7.65
C PHE A 17 -19.45 -1.20 8.84
N THR A 18 -18.86 -0.21 9.51
CA THR A 18 -19.58 0.62 10.47
C THR A 18 -20.23 1.78 9.72
N SER A 19 -21.52 1.99 9.96
CA SER A 19 -22.21 3.19 9.45
C SER A 19 -21.45 4.46 9.87
N GLU A 20 -21.67 5.54 9.15
CA GLU A 20 -21.11 6.83 9.52
C GLU A 20 -21.47 7.17 10.97
N ILE A 21 -20.46 7.54 11.74
CA ILE A 21 -20.62 7.94 13.14
C ILE A 21 -20.79 9.44 13.17
N GLU A 22 -22.02 9.90 13.42
CA GLU A 22 -22.35 11.34 13.42
C GLU A 22 -21.76 12.07 14.65
N ASP A 23 -21.71 11.40 15.79
CA ASP A 23 -21.17 11.98 17.01
C ASP A 23 -19.64 12.08 16.95
N LYS A 24 -19.10 13.31 16.98
CA LYS A 24 -17.67 13.59 16.89
C LYS A 24 -16.86 13.01 18.04
N GLU A 25 -17.42 12.92 19.25
CA GLU A 25 -16.72 12.35 20.40
C GLU A 25 -16.69 10.81 20.30
N GLU A 26 -17.74 10.22 19.74
CA GLU A 26 -17.76 8.79 19.48
C GLU A 26 -16.75 8.41 18.36
N ARG A 27 -16.63 9.21 17.31
CA ARG A 27 -15.64 9.00 16.23
C ARG A 27 -14.20 8.83 16.75
N LYS A 28 -13.83 9.53 17.81
CA LYS A 28 -12.49 9.46 18.41
C LYS A 28 -12.12 8.06 18.94
N LYS A 29 -13.10 7.20 19.18
CA LYS A 29 -12.88 5.82 19.61
C LYS A 29 -12.42 4.91 18.49
N TYR A 30 -12.62 5.31 17.24
CA TYR A 30 -12.30 4.56 16.04
C TYR A 30 -11.19 5.24 15.25
N LEU A 31 -10.23 4.47 14.77
CA LEU A 31 -9.14 5.00 13.95
C LEU A 31 -9.60 5.24 12.51
N GLY A 32 -10.36 4.33 11.94
CA GLY A 32 -10.68 4.26 10.51
C GLY A 32 -9.54 3.66 9.70
N SER A 33 -9.62 3.78 8.38
CA SER A 33 -8.60 3.24 7.47
C SER A 33 -7.51 4.26 7.19
N TYR A 34 -6.25 3.87 7.33
CA TYR A 34 -5.11 4.67 6.88
C TYR A 34 -5.10 4.90 5.37
N TYR A 35 -5.81 4.07 4.61
CA TYR A 35 -5.94 4.17 3.15
C TYR A 35 -7.13 5.04 2.72
N SER A 36 -7.87 5.63 3.65
CA SER A 36 -8.92 6.61 3.38
C SER A 36 -8.34 8.03 3.58
N VAL A 37 -7.50 8.47 2.65
CA VAL A 37 -6.71 9.70 2.74
C VAL A 37 -7.60 10.94 2.62
N SER A 38 -7.46 11.88 3.57
CA SER A 38 -8.21 13.15 3.57
C SER A 38 -7.41 14.37 3.08
N ASP A 39 -6.08 14.29 3.01
CA ASP A 39 -5.22 15.34 2.46
C ASP A 39 -3.86 14.77 2.04
N TYR A 40 -3.54 14.85 0.75
CA TYR A 40 -2.28 14.32 0.21
C TYR A 40 -1.02 15.10 0.64
N LYS A 41 -1.16 16.34 1.12
CA LYS A 41 -0.02 17.20 1.50
C LYS A 41 0.13 17.42 3.00
N ALA A 42 -0.66 16.74 3.81
CA ALA A 42 -0.57 16.81 5.26
C ALA A 42 -0.01 15.51 5.86
N ILE A 43 0.55 15.62 7.06
CA ILE A 43 0.95 14.49 7.89
C ILE A 43 -0.20 14.17 8.85
N ASN A 44 -0.48 12.88 9.05
CA ASN A 44 -1.41 12.44 10.07
C ASN A 44 -0.94 12.94 11.45
N PRO A 45 -1.77 13.71 12.18
CA PRO A 45 -1.37 14.29 13.47
C PRO A 45 -0.95 13.26 14.51
N GLU A 46 -1.31 11.98 14.35
CA GLU A 46 -0.86 10.90 15.23
C GLU A 46 0.62 10.54 15.04
N PHE A 47 1.21 10.88 13.90
CA PHE A 47 2.62 10.64 13.57
C PHE A 47 3.50 11.85 13.83
N GLY A 48 2.92 12.98 14.23
CA GLY A 48 3.61 14.25 14.40
C GLY A 48 3.27 15.27 13.31
N ASN A 49 4.23 16.03 12.90
CA ASN A 49 4.10 17.11 11.91
C ASN A 49 5.18 17.01 10.81
N LYS A 50 5.23 17.99 9.93
CA LYS A 50 6.16 18.02 8.80
C LYS A 50 7.64 18.13 9.23
N ASP A 51 7.91 18.80 10.33
CA ASP A 51 9.28 18.93 10.85
C ASP A 51 9.76 17.58 11.44
N ASP A 52 8.87 16.88 12.17
CA ASP A 52 9.16 15.52 12.67
C ASP A 52 9.40 14.53 11.52
N PHE A 53 8.63 14.64 10.43
CA PHE A 53 8.83 13.80 9.26
C PHE A 53 10.14 14.12 8.54
N LYS A 54 10.51 15.40 8.44
CA LYS A 54 11.80 15.80 7.86
C LYS A 54 12.96 15.27 8.71
N GLU A 55 12.87 15.36 10.03
CA GLU A 55 13.89 14.82 10.94
C GLU A 55 14.04 13.29 10.78
N LEU A 56 12.92 12.57 10.58
CA LEU A 56 12.94 11.13 10.30
C LEU A 56 13.73 10.83 9.02
N ILE A 57 13.46 11.57 7.93
CA ILE A 57 14.14 11.37 6.64
C ILE A 57 15.62 11.67 6.77
N ASP A 58 15.99 12.81 7.36
CA ASP A 58 17.38 13.22 7.54
C ASP A 58 18.14 12.19 8.39
N THR A 59 17.52 11.71 9.47
CA THR A 59 18.08 10.66 10.32
C THR A 59 18.27 9.35 9.57
N ALA A 60 17.33 8.95 8.73
CA ALA A 60 17.44 7.76 7.90
C ALA A 60 18.61 7.89 6.91
N HIS A 61 18.70 9.02 6.22
CA HIS A 61 19.79 9.30 5.27
C HIS A 61 21.16 9.30 5.95
N ASP A 62 21.28 9.90 7.13
CA ASP A 62 22.51 9.90 7.95
C ASP A 62 22.95 8.48 8.35
N ASN A 63 22.02 7.54 8.40
CA ASN A 63 22.28 6.13 8.67
C ASN A 63 22.35 5.26 7.40
N GLY A 64 22.39 5.86 6.21
CA GLY A 64 22.51 5.17 4.93
C GLY A 64 21.25 4.42 4.50
N MET A 65 20.08 4.82 5.01
CA MET A 65 18.78 4.27 4.67
C MET A 65 18.00 5.21 3.76
N TYR A 66 17.21 4.66 2.86
CA TYR A 66 16.29 5.40 2.01
C TYR A 66 14.88 5.38 2.61
N VAL A 67 14.09 6.42 2.34
CA VAL A 67 12.72 6.55 2.81
C VAL A 67 11.77 6.63 1.62
N ILE A 68 10.86 5.67 1.50
CA ILE A 68 9.76 5.72 0.54
C ILE A 68 8.43 5.90 1.25
N VAL A 69 7.50 6.59 0.60
CA VAL A 69 6.17 6.90 1.14
C VAL A 69 5.14 5.96 0.53
N ASP A 70 4.29 5.39 1.37
CA ASP A 70 3.09 4.69 0.92
C ASP A 70 2.05 5.70 0.41
N TRP A 71 1.66 5.58 -0.86
CA TRP A 71 0.77 6.49 -1.55
C TRP A 71 -0.48 5.77 -2.05
N VAL A 72 -1.64 6.39 -1.85
CA VAL A 72 -2.94 5.85 -2.27
C VAL A 72 -3.43 6.57 -3.52
N PRO A 73 -3.11 6.10 -4.74
CA PRO A 73 -3.47 6.80 -5.96
C PRO A 73 -4.90 6.50 -6.44
N ASN A 74 -5.52 5.39 -6.02
CA ASN A 74 -6.77 4.90 -6.58
C ASN A 74 -8.02 5.64 -6.03
N HIS A 75 -7.98 6.12 -4.80
CA HIS A 75 -9.15 6.65 -4.10
C HIS A 75 -8.74 7.61 -2.98
N THR A 76 -9.71 8.37 -2.46
CA THR A 76 -9.54 9.23 -1.28
C THR A 76 -10.57 8.91 -0.22
N GLY A 77 -10.44 9.52 0.96
CA GLY A 77 -11.54 9.60 1.93
C GLY A 77 -12.66 10.54 1.45
N TRP A 78 -13.85 10.38 2.03
CA TRP A 78 -15.03 11.17 1.66
C TRP A 78 -15.00 12.63 2.13
N ASP A 79 -14.07 12.99 2.99
CA ASP A 79 -13.82 14.36 3.47
C ASP A 79 -12.59 15.00 2.82
N HIS A 80 -12.02 14.38 1.78
CA HIS A 80 -10.98 15.01 0.98
C HIS A 80 -11.54 16.27 0.31
N PRO A 81 -10.81 17.41 0.30
CA PRO A 81 -11.29 18.66 -0.31
C PRO A 81 -11.77 18.52 -1.77
N TRP A 82 -11.15 17.62 -2.54
CA TRP A 82 -11.55 17.38 -3.93
C TRP A 82 -12.99 16.89 -4.09
N ILE A 83 -13.59 16.27 -3.06
CA ILE A 83 -15.01 15.84 -3.10
C ILE A 83 -15.94 17.01 -3.35
N THR A 84 -15.65 18.17 -2.73
CA THR A 84 -16.46 19.37 -2.86
C THR A 84 -15.97 20.32 -3.94
N ASP A 85 -14.66 20.43 -4.09
CA ASP A 85 -14.04 21.42 -4.99
C ASP A 85 -13.99 20.93 -6.44
N HIS A 86 -13.87 19.60 -6.63
CA HIS A 86 -13.69 18.93 -7.92
C HIS A 86 -14.44 17.59 -7.98
N PRO A 87 -15.77 17.55 -7.83
CA PRO A 87 -16.53 16.30 -7.87
C PRO A 87 -16.37 15.53 -9.20
N GLU A 88 -16.02 16.21 -10.29
CA GLU A 88 -15.72 15.64 -11.59
C GLU A 88 -14.40 14.85 -11.65
N TRP A 89 -13.58 14.94 -10.60
CA TRP A 89 -12.36 14.15 -10.47
C TRP A 89 -12.61 12.75 -9.91
N TYR A 90 -13.86 12.47 -9.55
CA TYR A 90 -14.28 11.18 -9.02
C TYR A 90 -15.17 10.42 -10.01
N THR A 91 -15.10 9.09 -9.92
CA THR A 91 -16.02 8.22 -10.65
C THR A 91 -17.44 8.44 -10.13
N GLN A 92 -18.38 8.67 -11.06
CA GLN A 92 -19.78 8.93 -10.75
C GLN A 92 -20.68 7.87 -11.40
N ASN A 93 -21.78 7.56 -10.73
CA ASN A 93 -22.84 6.73 -11.29
C ASN A 93 -23.72 7.51 -12.29
N GLU A 94 -24.69 6.84 -12.88
CA GLU A 94 -25.63 7.45 -13.86
C GLU A 94 -26.45 8.63 -13.29
N LYS A 95 -26.51 8.77 -11.98
CA LYS A 95 -27.20 9.87 -11.30
C LYS A 95 -26.28 11.06 -10.97
N GLY A 96 -24.98 10.93 -11.28
CA GLY A 96 -23.98 11.94 -10.93
C GLY A 96 -23.53 11.88 -9.47
N GLU A 97 -23.78 10.78 -8.77
CA GLU A 97 -23.32 10.57 -7.41
C GLU A 97 -21.91 9.92 -7.44
N ILE A 98 -20.97 10.45 -6.65
CA ILE A 98 -19.64 9.85 -6.47
C ILE A 98 -19.81 8.48 -5.83
N ILE A 99 -19.03 7.51 -6.30
CA ILE A 99 -19.09 6.13 -5.85
C ILE A 99 -17.76 5.67 -5.22
N ASP A 100 -17.84 4.61 -4.44
CA ASP A 100 -16.67 3.86 -3.97
C ASP A 100 -16.11 2.96 -5.09
N PRO A 101 -14.84 2.49 -4.96
CA PRO A 101 -14.22 1.65 -5.98
C PRO A 101 -15.02 0.40 -6.30
N ILE A 102 -15.22 0.16 -7.60
CA ILE A 102 -15.96 -1.01 -8.09
C ILE A 102 -15.03 -2.06 -8.66
N ASN A 103 -15.46 -3.30 -8.58
CA ASN A 103 -14.82 -4.42 -9.26
C ASN A 103 -15.24 -4.38 -10.75
N PRO A 104 -14.29 -4.21 -11.68
CA PRO A 104 -14.62 -4.09 -13.10
C PRO A 104 -15.24 -5.37 -13.69
N ASP A 105 -14.92 -6.56 -13.15
CA ASP A 105 -15.45 -7.83 -13.64
C ASP A 105 -16.91 -8.05 -13.26
N THR A 106 -17.33 -7.51 -12.12
CA THR A 106 -18.67 -7.74 -11.57
C THR A 106 -19.56 -6.50 -11.58
N GLY A 107 -18.99 -5.31 -11.76
CA GLY A 107 -19.68 -4.03 -11.64
C GLY A 107 -20.17 -3.71 -10.22
N LYS A 108 -19.71 -4.45 -9.21
CA LYS A 108 -20.10 -4.25 -7.81
C LYS A 108 -18.98 -3.60 -7.02
N SER A 109 -19.35 -2.87 -5.95
CA SER A 109 -18.41 -2.35 -4.97
C SER A 109 -17.46 -3.43 -4.46
N TRP A 110 -16.20 -3.09 -4.27
CA TRP A 110 -15.23 -3.91 -3.54
C TRP A 110 -15.54 -3.98 -2.03
N GLY A 111 -16.50 -3.19 -1.56
CA GLY A 111 -16.81 -3.03 -0.15
C GLY A 111 -15.90 -2.00 0.57
N TRP A 112 -15.13 -1.21 -0.18
CA TRP A 112 -14.31 -0.12 0.38
C TRP A 112 -15.13 1.17 0.49
N THR A 113 -16.28 1.06 1.15
CA THR A 113 -17.28 2.13 1.22
C THR A 113 -16.84 3.35 2.04
N ASP A 114 -15.71 3.28 2.71
CA ASP A 114 -15.00 4.36 3.38
C ASP A 114 -14.13 5.21 2.45
N THR A 115 -14.11 4.90 1.15
CA THR A 115 -13.31 5.58 0.14
C THR A 115 -14.14 6.00 -1.07
N ALA A 116 -13.69 7.04 -1.77
CA ALA A 116 -14.27 7.56 -3.01
C ALA A 116 -13.33 7.33 -4.18
N ASP A 117 -13.82 6.74 -5.26
CA ASP A 117 -13.03 6.32 -6.41
C ASP A 117 -12.60 7.49 -7.29
N LEU A 118 -11.32 7.57 -7.64
CA LEU A 118 -10.78 8.62 -8.50
C LEU A 118 -10.97 8.29 -9.98
N ASN A 119 -11.37 9.29 -10.76
CA ASN A 119 -11.60 9.17 -12.19
C ASN A 119 -10.33 9.50 -12.98
N TYR A 120 -9.62 8.49 -13.42
CA TYR A 120 -8.41 8.63 -14.23
C TYR A 120 -8.65 9.03 -15.70
N ASP A 121 -9.89 9.15 -16.16
CA ASP A 121 -10.19 9.80 -17.44
C ASP A 121 -10.09 11.33 -17.34
N ASN A 122 -10.03 11.89 -16.13
CA ASN A 122 -9.88 13.32 -15.90
C ASN A 122 -8.40 13.72 -15.82
N LEU A 123 -7.93 14.45 -16.84
CA LEU A 123 -6.53 14.85 -16.95
C LEU A 123 -6.12 15.90 -15.90
N ASP A 124 -7.02 16.77 -15.48
CA ASP A 124 -6.71 17.77 -14.44
C ASP A 124 -6.47 17.10 -13.08
N MET A 125 -7.25 16.07 -12.76
CA MET A 125 -7.02 15.21 -11.59
C MET A 125 -5.64 14.55 -11.67
N GLN A 126 -5.28 13.94 -12.80
CA GLN A 126 -3.97 13.33 -12.98
C GLN A 126 -2.83 14.33 -12.78
N GLN A 127 -2.94 15.52 -13.36
CA GLN A 127 -1.94 16.58 -13.20
C GLN A 127 -1.83 17.09 -11.77
N GLN A 128 -2.94 17.16 -11.04
CA GLN A 128 -2.90 17.53 -9.63
C GLN A 128 -2.26 16.42 -8.78
N MET A 129 -2.57 15.16 -9.04
CA MET A 129 -1.93 14.02 -8.38
C MET A 129 -0.42 14.02 -8.57
N ILE A 130 0.06 14.32 -9.78
CA ILE A 130 1.50 14.44 -10.07
C ILE A 130 2.13 15.60 -9.27
N LYS A 131 1.46 16.74 -9.16
CA LYS A 131 1.94 17.88 -8.34
C LYS A 131 2.04 17.49 -6.86
N ASP A 132 1.08 16.73 -6.34
CA ASP A 132 1.08 16.30 -4.95
C ASP A 132 2.17 15.26 -4.67
N LEU A 133 2.46 14.37 -5.61
CA LEU A 133 3.62 13.48 -5.55
C LEU A 133 4.93 14.28 -5.57
N LYS A 134 5.10 15.23 -6.49
CA LYS A 134 6.30 16.09 -6.56
C LYS A 134 6.55 16.86 -5.27
N TYR A 135 5.49 17.30 -4.59
CA TYR A 135 5.58 18.06 -3.35
C TYR A 135 6.46 17.36 -2.28
N TRP A 136 6.31 16.06 -2.08
CA TRP A 136 7.08 15.32 -1.08
C TRP A 136 8.54 15.13 -1.49
N VAL A 137 8.81 14.91 -2.77
CA VAL A 137 10.17 14.78 -3.29
C VAL A 137 10.90 16.13 -3.19
N GLU A 138 10.26 17.22 -3.60
CA GLU A 138 10.86 18.56 -3.65
C GLU A 138 11.11 19.16 -2.26
N ASN A 139 10.22 18.91 -1.29
CA ASN A 139 10.24 19.59 0.00
C ASN A 139 10.82 18.72 1.13
N PHE A 140 10.80 17.40 1.00
CA PHE A 140 11.20 16.47 2.06
C PHE A 140 12.36 15.56 1.65
N ASP A 141 12.70 15.53 0.36
CA ASP A 141 13.79 14.69 -0.16
C ASP A 141 13.55 13.18 0.02
N ILE A 142 12.29 12.73 -0.02
CA ILE A 142 11.99 11.29 -0.01
C ILE A 142 12.59 10.59 -1.22
N ASP A 143 12.83 9.30 -1.13
CA ASP A 143 13.54 8.52 -2.15
C ASP A 143 12.63 7.72 -3.05
N GLY A 144 11.34 7.71 -2.79
CA GLY A 144 10.39 6.97 -3.62
C GLY A 144 9.02 6.79 -3.03
N TYR A 145 8.27 5.90 -3.68
CA TYR A 145 6.90 5.57 -3.31
C TYR A 145 6.61 4.08 -3.38
N ARG A 146 5.75 3.62 -2.48
CA ARG A 146 4.95 2.40 -2.65
C ARG A 146 3.57 2.84 -3.13
N MET A 147 3.15 2.40 -4.31
CA MET A 147 1.84 2.72 -4.87
C MET A 147 0.82 1.65 -4.48
N ASP A 148 -0.13 2.05 -3.64
CA ASP A 148 -1.25 1.22 -3.18
C ASP A 148 -2.15 0.80 -4.34
N VAL A 149 -2.59 -0.46 -4.36
CA VAL A 149 -3.43 -1.08 -5.40
C VAL A 149 -3.08 -0.63 -6.83
N ALA A 150 -1.78 -0.62 -7.15
CA ALA A 150 -1.26 -0.09 -8.40
C ALA A 150 -1.90 -0.71 -9.66
N HIS A 151 -2.39 -1.95 -9.57
CA HIS A 151 -3.07 -2.63 -10.66
C HIS A 151 -4.42 -2.02 -11.07
N LYS A 152 -4.97 -1.09 -10.26
CA LYS A 152 -6.25 -0.41 -10.54
C LYS A 152 -6.07 0.95 -11.20
N VAL A 153 -4.87 1.47 -11.22
CA VAL A 153 -4.53 2.77 -11.82
C VAL A 153 -3.94 2.55 -13.20
N PRO A 154 -4.32 3.35 -14.22
CA PRO A 154 -3.78 3.17 -15.57
C PRO A 154 -2.25 3.25 -15.61
N PRO A 155 -1.55 2.27 -16.20
CA PRO A 155 -0.08 2.27 -16.28
C PRO A 155 0.50 3.52 -16.95
N VAL A 156 -0.23 4.08 -17.90
CA VAL A 156 0.16 5.31 -18.62
C VAL A 156 0.26 6.52 -17.69
N PHE A 157 -0.60 6.63 -16.68
CA PHE A 157 -0.49 7.66 -15.64
C PHE A 157 0.82 7.50 -14.85
N PHE A 158 1.16 6.28 -14.45
CA PHE A 158 2.41 6.03 -13.72
C PHE A 158 3.63 6.39 -14.57
N ASN A 159 3.61 6.08 -15.88
CA ASN A 159 4.70 6.45 -16.77
C ASN A 159 4.93 7.96 -16.77
N GLU A 160 3.87 8.76 -16.87
CA GLU A 160 3.95 10.21 -16.83
C GLU A 160 4.43 10.70 -15.45
N ALA A 161 3.78 10.24 -14.37
CA ALA A 161 4.12 10.63 -13.00
C ALA A 161 5.58 10.33 -12.64
N ILE A 162 6.04 9.10 -12.92
CA ILE A 162 7.40 8.66 -12.62
C ILE A 162 8.41 9.43 -13.47
N THR A 163 8.09 9.71 -14.74
CA THR A 163 8.93 10.55 -15.61
C THR A 163 9.10 11.95 -15.02
N GLU A 164 8.03 12.55 -14.52
CA GLU A 164 8.08 13.88 -13.89
C GLU A 164 8.87 13.87 -12.57
N LEU A 165 8.70 12.82 -11.75
CA LEU A 165 9.45 12.66 -10.51
C LEU A 165 10.95 12.47 -10.77
N LYS A 166 11.32 11.64 -11.75
CA LYS A 166 12.73 11.37 -12.12
C LYS A 166 13.45 12.61 -12.69
N LYS A 167 12.74 13.68 -13.08
CA LYS A 167 13.36 14.97 -13.41
C LYS A 167 13.91 15.71 -12.19
N ILE A 168 13.40 15.42 -10.99
CA ILE A 168 13.82 16.07 -9.74
C ILE A 168 15.05 15.35 -9.18
N LYS A 169 14.94 14.03 -8.98
CA LYS A 169 16.01 13.13 -8.52
C LYS A 169 15.72 11.69 -8.93
N PRO A 170 16.70 10.77 -8.84
CA PRO A 170 16.42 9.34 -8.91
C PRO A 170 15.36 8.96 -7.87
N ILE A 171 14.32 8.24 -8.29
CA ILE A 171 13.18 7.85 -7.47
C ILE A 171 12.96 6.34 -7.60
N PHE A 172 12.82 5.67 -6.46
CA PHE A 172 12.47 4.26 -6.38
C PHE A 172 10.96 4.05 -6.32
N MET A 173 10.44 3.16 -7.16
CA MET A 173 9.00 2.92 -7.29
C MET A 173 8.64 1.48 -7.03
N LEU A 174 7.86 1.23 -5.97
CA LEU A 174 7.31 -0.07 -5.61
C LEU A 174 5.82 -0.12 -5.94
N ALA A 175 5.40 -1.10 -6.75
CA ALA A 175 4.00 -1.35 -7.04
C ALA A 175 3.41 -2.41 -6.09
N GLU A 176 2.32 -2.09 -5.42
CA GLU A 176 1.47 -3.13 -4.84
C GLU A 176 0.63 -3.76 -5.95
N ALA A 177 1.27 -4.62 -6.67
CA ALA A 177 0.72 -5.41 -7.78
C ALA A 177 1.76 -6.46 -8.17
N GLU A 178 1.34 -7.50 -8.88
CA GLU A 178 2.22 -8.40 -9.61
C GLU A 178 1.82 -8.36 -11.09
N GLN A 179 2.24 -7.29 -11.77
CA GLN A 179 1.95 -7.02 -13.18
C GLN A 179 3.20 -6.49 -13.88
N HIS A 180 3.80 -7.30 -14.76
CA HIS A 180 5.06 -6.96 -15.45
C HIS A 180 4.97 -5.71 -16.33
N GLU A 181 3.77 -5.32 -16.76
CA GLU A 181 3.54 -4.10 -17.50
C GLU A 181 3.95 -2.85 -16.69
N LEU A 182 3.86 -2.88 -15.37
CA LEU A 182 4.23 -1.75 -14.51
C LEU A 182 5.73 -1.46 -14.57
N PHE A 183 6.59 -2.46 -14.73
CA PHE A 183 8.02 -2.24 -14.96
C PHE A 183 8.27 -1.43 -16.24
N ARG A 184 7.51 -1.69 -17.31
CA ARG A 184 7.60 -0.94 -18.58
C ARG A 184 7.10 0.51 -18.45
N ASN A 185 6.38 0.80 -17.36
CA ASN A 185 5.86 2.13 -17.01
C ASN A 185 6.62 2.81 -15.88
N GLY A 186 7.84 2.33 -15.57
CA GLY A 186 8.82 3.02 -14.74
C GLY A 186 8.98 2.52 -13.32
N PHE A 187 8.23 1.50 -12.89
CA PHE A 187 8.42 0.86 -11.59
C PHE A 187 9.73 0.06 -11.55
N ASP A 188 10.34 0.01 -10.38
CA ASP A 188 11.59 -0.72 -10.11
C ASP A 188 11.32 -2.05 -9.42
N MET A 189 10.20 -2.15 -8.68
CA MET A 189 9.85 -3.32 -7.88
C MET A 189 8.34 -3.54 -7.84
N GLN A 190 7.95 -4.81 -7.79
CA GLN A 190 6.56 -5.25 -7.55
C GLN A 190 6.48 -6.24 -6.39
N TYR A 191 5.28 -6.47 -5.84
CA TYR A 191 5.03 -7.52 -4.87
C TYR A 191 5.10 -8.90 -5.53
N ALA A 192 5.69 -9.88 -4.83
CA ALA A 192 5.70 -11.30 -5.21
C ALA A 192 4.46 -12.03 -4.65
N TRP A 193 3.25 -11.59 -5.03
CA TRP A 193 1.99 -12.14 -4.50
C TRP A 193 1.80 -13.62 -4.84
N GLU A 194 2.05 -14.03 -6.10
CA GLU A 194 1.93 -15.42 -6.53
C GLU A 194 2.91 -16.30 -5.73
N GLY A 195 4.16 -15.88 -5.61
CA GLY A 195 5.17 -16.59 -4.80
C GLY A 195 4.77 -16.69 -3.34
N HIS A 196 4.27 -15.62 -2.74
CA HIS A 196 3.76 -15.61 -1.37
C HIS A 196 2.61 -16.61 -1.18
N HIS A 197 1.64 -16.64 -2.08
CA HIS A 197 0.53 -17.59 -2.01
C HIS A 197 0.99 -19.05 -2.13
N ILE A 198 1.93 -19.33 -3.05
CA ILE A 198 2.51 -20.67 -3.20
C ILE A 198 3.22 -21.11 -1.91
N LEU A 199 4.01 -20.23 -1.28
CA LEU A 199 4.69 -20.55 -0.01
C LEU A 199 3.71 -20.86 1.11
N ASN A 200 2.60 -20.10 1.22
CA ASN A 200 1.54 -20.42 2.17
C ASN A 200 0.88 -21.78 1.87
N SER A 201 0.65 -22.09 0.61
CA SER A 201 0.07 -23.37 0.17
C SER A 201 1.02 -24.54 0.43
N ILE A 202 2.33 -24.37 0.25
CA ILE A 202 3.35 -25.36 0.60
C ILE A 202 3.31 -25.63 2.12
N ALA A 203 3.26 -24.58 2.94
CA ALA A 203 3.19 -24.72 4.40
C ALA A 203 1.96 -25.52 4.86
N LYS A 204 0.85 -25.41 4.14
CA LYS A 204 -0.40 -26.16 4.39
C LYS A 204 -0.41 -27.57 3.76
N GLY A 205 0.57 -27.93 2.95
CA GLY A 205 0.60 -29.18 2.19
C GLY A 205 -0.35 -29.20 0.97
N GLU A 206 -0.78 -28.04 0.49
CA GLU A 206 -1.67 -27.84 -0.65
C GLU A 206 -0.90 -27.62 -1.98
N ALA A 207 0.39 -27.29 -1.89
CA ALA A 207 1.30 -27.14 -3.03
C ALA A 207 2.65 -27.81 -2.71
N THR A 208 3.51 -27.91 -3.71
CA THR A 208 4.81 -28.56 -3.64
C THR A 208 5.95 -27.59 -3.95
N VAL A 209 7.18 -27.97 -3.66
CA VAL A 209 8.38 -27.21 -4.05
C VAL A 209 8.46 -27.05 -5.58
N SER A 210 7.97 -28.03 -6.36
CA SER A 210 7.93 -27.94 -7.81
C SER A 210 7.02 -26.82 -8.33
N ASP A 211 5.95 -26.48 -7.58
CA ASP A 211 5.09 -25.34 -7.94
C ASP A 211 5.85 -24.02 -7.74
N PHE A 212 6.65 -23.94 -6.67
CA PHE A 212 7.50 -22.77 -6.44
C PHE A 212 8.64 -22.66 -7.45
N ASP A 213 9.28 -23.79 -7.84
CA ASP A 213 10.27 -23.82 -8.91
C ASP A 213 9.69 -23.33 -10.24
N SER A 214 8.46 -23.74 -10.53
CA SER A 214 7.75 -23.29 -11.74
C SER A 214 7.49 -21.78 -11.72
N TYR A 215 7.10 -21.23 -10.57
CA TYR A 215 6.96 -19.79 -10.36
C TYR A 215 8.31 -19.07 -10.58
N MET A 216 9.38 -19.54 -9.96
CA MET A 216 10.71 -18.92 -10.10
C MET A 216 11.20 -18.94 -11.56
N ASN A 217 10.98 -20.05 -12.28
CA ASN A 217 11.32 -20.13 -13.70
C ASN A 217 10.51 -19.13 -14.54
N LYS A 218 9.20 -19.01 -14.29
CA LYS A 218 8.33 -18.00 -14.92
C LYS A 218 8.85 -16.59 -14.66
N GLN A 219 9.22 -16.25 -13.41
CA GLN A 219 9.76 -14.93 -13.10
C GLN A 219 11.09 -14.67 -13.80
N ASN A 220 11.99 -15.65 -13.86
CA ASN A 220 13.27 -15.53 -14.58
C ASN A 220 13.10 -15.27 -16.09
N GLU A 221 12.01 -15.75 -16.69
CA GLU A 221 11.71 -15.50 -18.11
C GLU A 221 11.09 -14.10 -18.34
N LEU A 222 10.38 -13.57 -17.35
CA LEU A 222 9.58 -12.34 -17.48
C LEU A 222 10.31 -11.09 -17.02
N LEU A 223 11.16 -11.20 -15.99
CA LEU A 223 11.86 -10.08 -15.38
C LEU A 223 13.15 -9.76 -16.14
N GLU A 224 13.39 -8.47 -16.34
CA GLU A 224 14.69 -7.97 -16.79
C GLU A 224 15.64 -7.81 -15.59
N ALA A 225 16.92 -7.60 -15.86
CA ALA A 225 17.94 -7.48 -14.81
C ALA A 225 17.72 -6.28 -13.83
N SER A 226 16.93 -5.32 -14.24
CA SER A 226 16.55 -4.14 -13.44
C SER A 226 15.25 -4.32 -12.66
N ASP A 227 14.50 -5.38 -12.92
CA ASP A 227 13.17 -5.62 -12.35
C ASP A 227 13.30 -6.47 -11.09
N PHE A 228 12.66 -6.05 -10.00
CA PHE A 228 12.77 -6.75 -8.73
C PHE A 228 11.39 -7.19 -8.21
N ASN A 229 11.31 -8.42 -7.73
CA ASN A 229 10.20 -8.85 -6.89
C ASN A 229 10.51 -8.56 -5.42
N MET A 230 9.56 -7.97 -4.70
CA MET A 230 9.60 -7.89 -3.25
C MET A 230 9.06 -9.18 -2.65
N ASN A 231 9.95 -9.96 -2.03
CA ASN A 231 9.61 -11.24 -1.41
C ASN A 231 9.21 -11.03 0.05
N PHE A 232 8.16 -11.70 0.51
CA PHE A 232 7.68 -11.53 1.88
C PHE A 232 6.93 -12.78 2.39
N VAL A 233 6.96 -12.98 3.69
CA VAL A 233 6.14 -13.95 4.40
C VAL A 233 4.95 -13.30 5.09
N THR A 234 5.01 -11.99 5.33
CA THR A 234 3.92 -11.20 5.91
C THR A 234 4.03 -9.73 5.52
N ASN A 235 2.95 -9.00 5.64
CA ASN A 235 2.84 -7.55 5.54
C ASN A 235 1.66 -7.07 6.41
N HIS A 236 1.29 -5.80 6.33
CA HIS A 236 0.19 -5.22 7.11
C HIS A 236 -1.17 -5.83 6.77
N ASP A 237 -1.41 -6.23 5.52
CA ASP A 237 -2.65 -6.90 5.11
C ASP A 237 -2.68 -8.36 5.56
N GLU A 238 -1.63 -9.12 5.23
CA GLU A 238 -1.54 -10.54 5.58
C GLU A 238 -1.64 -10.76 7.09
N ASN A 239 -0.93 -9.95 7.88
CA ASN A 239 -0.98 -10.07 9.33
C ASN A 239 -2.39 -9.81 9.88
N SER A 240 -3.04 -8.74 9.43
CA SER A 240 -4.34 -8.33 9.98
C SER A 240 -5.49 -9.22 9.48
N TRP A 241 -5.50 -9.55 8.18
CA TRP A 241 -6.63 -10.23 7.54
C TRP A 241 -6.49 -11.76 7.51
N ASN A 242 -5.28 -12.27 7.24
CA ASN A 242 -5.04 -13.68 6.98
C ASN A 242 -4.36 -14.41 8.15
N GLY A 243 -3.79 -13.68 9.09
CA GLY A 243 -3.18 -14.21 10.30
C GLY A 243 -1.68 -14.02 10.39
N THR A 244 -1.15 -14.28 11.58
CA THR A 244 0.30 -14.21 11.83
C THR A 244 1.06 -15.23 10.96
N ILE A 245 2.37 -15.06 10.82
CA ILE A 245 3.22 -16.03 10.10
C ILE A 245 3.03 -17.43 10.69
N LYS A 246 3.01 -17.56 12.02
CA LYS A 246 2.82 -18.86 12.71
C LYS A 246 1.45 -19.48 12.46
N GLU A 247 0.39 -18.67 12.41
CA GLU A 247 -0.95 -19.17 12.09
C GLU A 247 -1.05 -19.71 10.66
N ARG A 248 -0.39 -19.05 9.70
CA ARG A 248 -0.45 -19.40 8.28
C ARG A 248 0.55 -20.49 7.87
N MET A 249 1.75 -20.45 8.43
CA MET A 249 2.88 -21.29 7.98
C MET A 249 3.33 -22.32 9.03
N GLY A 250 2.84 -22.24 10.27
CA GLY A 250 3.15 -23.20 11.33
C GLY A 250 4.66 -23.41 11.53
N GLU A 251 5.10 -24.65 11.56
CA GLU A 251 6.51 -25.02 11.71
C GLU A 251 7.38 -24.65 10.51
N ALA A 252 6.79 -24.44 9.34
CA ALA A 252 7.52 -24.00 8.14
C ALA A 252 7.88 -22.49 8.17
N SER A 253 7.38 -21.73 9.13
CA SER A 253 7.53 -20.27 9.20
C SER A 253 9.00 -19.81 9.13
N GLU A 254 9.88 -20.49 9.85
CA GLU A 254 11.30 -20.12 9.94
C GLU A 254 12.06 -20.40 8.64
N ILE A 255 11.84 -21.57 8.05
CA ILE A 255 12.50 -21.95 6.80
C ILE A 255 11.99 -21.10 5.62
N LEU A 256 10.69 -20.80 5.57
CA LEU A 256 10.12 -19.96 4.51
C LEU A 256 10.54 -18.50 4.67
N THR A 257 10.68 -18.00 5.89
CA THR A 257 11.29 -16.70 6.15
C THR A 257 12.73 -16.68 5.63
N THR A 258 13.54 -17.68 5.95
CA THR A 258 14.91 -17.78 5.44
C THR A 258 14.94 -17.82 3.91
N LEU A 259 14.02 -18.55 3.29
CA LEU A 259 13.95 -18.67 1.83
C LEU A 259 13.74 -17.30 1.16
N VAL A 260 12.78 -16.48 1.63
CA VAL A 260 12.50 -15.18 1.01
C VAL A 260 13.66 -14.19 1.10
N TYR A 261 14.61 -14.41 2.03
CA TYR A 261 15.83 -13.61 2.13
C TYR A 261 16.97 -14.11 1.24
N THR A 262 16.85 -15.29 0.66
CA THR A 262 17.95 -15.96 -0.07
C THR A 262 17.67 -16.16 -1.55
N ILE A 263 16.44 -15.99 -1.99
CA ILE A 263 16.03 -16.03 -3.40
C ILE A 263 16.25 -14.67 -4.09
N PRO A 264 16.32 -14.62 -5.43
CA PRO A 264 16.40 -13.38 -6.19
C PRO A 264 15.24 -12.42 -5.87
N GLY A 265 15.55 -11.14 -5.75
CA GLY A 265 14.61 -10.08 -5.38
C GLY A 265 15.05 -9.33 -4.12
N MET A 266 14.11 -8.64 -3.47
CA MET A 266 14.37 -7.91 -2.24
C MET A 266 13.40 -8.38 -1.14
N PRO A 267 13.89 -8.78 0.05
CA PRO A 267 13.01 -9.20 1.13
C PRO A 267 12.36 -8.00 1.83
N LEU A 268 11.09 -8.16 2.23
CA LEU A 268 10.41 -7.26 3.15
C LEU A 268 10.48 -7.81 4.57
N ILE A 269 10.79 -6.92 5.52
CA ILE A 269 10.55 -7.15 6.97
C ILE A 269 9.36 -6.27 7.38
N TYR A 270 8.26 -6.90 7.75
CA TYR A 270 7.13 -6.18 8.32
C TYR A 270 7.41 -5.80 9.77
N SER A 271 6.97 -4.61 10.19
CA SER A 271 7.16 -4.12 11.56
C SER A 271 6.71 -5.13 12.61
N GLY A 272 7.62 -5.48 13.53
CA GLY A 272 7.40 -6.51 14.56
C GLY A 272 7.88 -7.90 14.16
N GLN A 273 8.10 -8.20 12.89
CA GLN A 273 8.63 -9.48 12.44
C GLN A 273 10.02 -9.76 13.05
N GLU A 274 10.83 -8.73 13.23
CA GLU A 274 12.14 -8.76 13.87
C GLU A 274 12.07 -9.14 15.37
N TYR A 275 10.90 -9.10 15.97
CA TYR A 275 10.61 -9.51 17.36
C TYR A 275 9.77 -10.80 17.43
N ASP A 276 9.65 -11.55 16.34
CA ASP A 276 8.79 -12.74 16.24
C ASP A 276 7.33 -12.44 16.59
N LEU A 277 6.79 -11.34 16.06
CA LEU A 277 5.42 -10.90 16.32
C LEU A 277 4.41 -11.99 15.98
N ASN A 278 3.78 -12.55 17.01
CA ASN A 278 2.70 -13.53 16.88
C ASN A 278 1.36 -12.94 17.37
N HIS A 279 1.04 -11.76 16.84
CA HIS A 279 -0.19 -11.03 17.15
C HIS A 279 -0.75 -10.44 15.86
N ARG A 280 -2.04 -10.63 15.61
CA ARG A 280 -2.75 -9.97 14.51
C ARG A 280 -2.99 -8.53 14.90
N LEU A 281 -2.35 -7.60 14.20
CA LEU A 281 -2.56 -6.18 14.41
C LEU A 281 -3.95 -5.77 13.90
N LYS A 282 -4.62 -4.94 14.64
CA LYS A 282 -5.92 -4.39 14.28
C LYS A 282 -5.78 -3.37 13.16
N PHE A 283 -6.53 -3.56 12.06
CA PHE A 283 -6.39 -2.72 10.87
C PHE A 283 -7.05 -1.33 11.03
N PHE A 284 -8.23 -1.27 11.68
CA PHE A 284 -9.03 -0.04 11.82
C PHE A 284 -9.03 0.54 13.25
N GLU A 285 -8.22 -0.01 14.14
CA GLU A 285 -8.11 0.42 15.53
C GLU A 285 -6.65 0.63 15.91
N LYS A 286 -6.42 1.39 16.98
CA LYS A 286 -5.07 1.50 17.54
C LYS A 286 -4.64 0.17 18.12
N ASP A 287 -3.44 -0.24 17.81
CA ASP A 287 -2.79 -1.43 18.37
C ASP A 287 -1.31 -1.15 18.63
N SER A 288 -0.63 -2.08 19.22
CA SER A 288 0.79 -1.93 19.57
C SER A 288 1.59 -3.19 19.23
N ILE A 289 2.81 -2.98 18.79
CA ILE A 289 3.78 -4.04 18.55
C ILE A 289 4.61 -4.21 19.82
N PRO A 290 4.47 -5.34 20.56
CA PRO A 290 5.29 -5.59 21.74
C PRO A 290 6.74 -5.81 21.31
N LYS A 291 7.65 -4.95 21.76
CA LYS A 291 9.08 -5.13 21.59
C LYS A 291 9.58 -6.13 22.62
N THR A 292 9.50 -7.41 22.30
CA THR A 292 10.08 -8.46 23.14
C THR A 292 11.60 -8.48 22.94
N LYS A 293 12.36 -8.55 24.03
CA LYS A 293 13.79 -8.86 23.92
C LYS A 293 13.90 -10.33 23.53
N GLY A 294 14.46 -10.59 22.33
CA GLY A 294 14.85 -11.94 21.92
C GLY A 294 15.92 -12.52 22.84
#